data_9b8949a169b7698cf94341226b9ce23e
#
_entry.id   9b8949a169b7698cf94341226b9ce23e
#
_cell.length_a   1.000
_cell.length_b   1.000
_cell.length_c   1.000
_cell.angle_alpha   90.00
_cell.angle_beta   90.00
_cell.angle_gamma   90.00
#
_symmetry.space_group_name_H-M   'P 1'
#
loop_
_entity.id
_entity.type
_entity.pdbx_description
1 polymer ?
#
loop_
_entity_poly.entity_id
_entity_poly.type
_entity_poly.pdbx_seq_one_letter_code
_entity_poly.pdbx_strand_id
1 'polypeptide(L)'
;MDNQIDKFVKDQLSVWPLAAENYRSLKKAGSKVLSIGGLPVTVQLNPCRRISSEASLDKESINRRPCFLCPENRPAEQTNMEFEGRKGRRYRVTLNPYPIFP
;
A
#
# COMPACT_ATOMS: atom_id res chain seq x y z
N MET A 1 19.37 -8.58 2.09
CA MET A 1 18.24 -8.22 1.24
C MET A 1 17.17 -7.47 2.01
N ASP A 2 16.77 -7.96 3.19
CA ASP A 2 15.76 -7.32 4.02
C ASP A 2 16.11 -5.88 4.38
N ASN A 3 17.39 -5.60 4.67
CA ASN A 3 17.87 -4.26 5.01
C ASN A 3 17.69 -3.25 3.87
N GLN A 4 17.81 -3.70 2.61
CA GLN A 4 17.63 -2.84 1.45
C GLN A 4 16.17 -2.43 1.28
N ILE A 5 15.25 -3.36 1.49
CA ILE A 5 13.81 -3.10 1.41
C ILE A 5 13.39 -2.18 2.55
N ASP A 6 13.84 -2.44 3.78
CA ASP A 6 13.55 -1.60 4.93
C ASP A 6 14.03 -0.17 4.73
N LYS A 7 15.25 -0.02 4.21
CA LYS A 7 15.80 1.29 3.92
C LYS A 7 14.97 2.01 2.85
N PHE A 8 14.59 1.30 1.80
CA PHE A 8 13.75 1.86 0.74
C PHE A 8 12.42 2.35 1.29
N VAL A 9 11.76 1.57 2.13
CA VAL A 9 10.47 1.96 2.74
C VAL A 9 10.65 3.20 3.61
N LYS A 10 11.69 3.25 4.44
CA LYS A 10 11.95 4.41 5.29
C LYS A 10 12.22 5.67 4.46
N ASP A 11 13.04 5.55 3.42
CA ASP A 11 13.35 6.67 2.53
C ASP A 11 12.10 7.15 1.82
N GLN A 12 11.26 6.23 1.34
CA GLN A 12 10.01 6.57 0.67
C GLN A 12 9.05 7.30 1.62
N LEU A 13 8.92 6.85 2.86
CA LEU A 13 8.06 7.49 3.86
C LEU A 13 8.56 8.88 4.24
N SER A 14 9.86 9.12 4.15
CA SER A 14 10.43 10.44 4.48
C SER A 14 10.12 11.50 3.43
N VAL A 15 9.90 11.11 2.18
CA VAL A 15 9.67 12.03 1.06
C VAL A 15 8.24 12.06 0.56
N TRP A 16 7.38 11.19 1.06
CA TRP A 16 5.99 11.09 0.61
C TRP A 16 5.02 11.30 1.78
N PRO A 17 4.54 12.53 2.02
CA PRO A 17 3.68 12.85 3.18
C PRO A 17 2.40 12.03 3.25
N LEU A 18 1.73 11.79 2.13
CA LEU A 18 0.50 10.99 2.10
C LEU A 18 0.75 9.58 2.64
N ALA A 19 1.80 8.93 2.14
CA ALA A 19 2.15 7.59 2.59
C ALA A 19 2.53 7.59 4.07
N ALA A 20 3.33 8.56 4.52
CA ALA A 20 3.74 8.68 5.91
C ALA A 20 2.55 8.81 6.85
N GLU A 21 1.57 9.63 6.47
CA GLU A 21 0.36 9.84 7.27
C GLU A 21 -0.48 8.57 7.35
N ASN A 22 -0.66 7.89 6.21
CA ASN A 22 -1.44 6.66 6.16
C ASN A 22 -0.80 5.53 6.97
N TYR A 23 0.53 5.42 6.96
CA TYR A 23 1.23 4.43 7.77
C TYR A 23 1.14 4.75 9.27
N ARG A 24 1.17 6.03 9.64
CA ARG A 24 0.93 6.44 11.03
C ARG A 24 -0.50 6.11 11.47
N SER A 25 -1.46 6.36 10.60
CA SER A 25 -2.87 6.04 10.87
C SER A 25 -3.06 4.54 11.07
N LEU A 26 -2.39 3.71 10.29
CA LEU A 26 -2.46 2.26 10.42
C LEU A 26 -1.95 1.79 11.79
N LYS A 27 -0.86 2.36 12.29
CA LYS A 27 -0.34 2.01 13.62
C LYS A 27 -1.31 2.32 14.75
N LYS A 28 -2.19 3.31 14.54
CA LYS A 28 -3.22 3.70 15.50
C LYS A 28 -4.54 2.98 15.26
N ALA A 29 -4.64 2.20 14.18
CA ALA A 29 -5.87 1.50 13.84
C ALA A 29 -6.24 0.47 14.93
N GLY A 30 -7.50 0.49 15.35
CA GLY A 30 -8.00 -0.49 16.29
C GLY A 30 -8.15 -1.86 15.64
N SER A 31 -7.78 -2.91 16.34
CA SER A 31 -8.01 -4.27 15.89
C SER A 31 -8.65 -5.09 17.00
N LYS A 32 -9.42 -6.10 16.61
CA LYS A 32 -10.11 -6.98 17.51
C LYS A 32 -10.08 -8.40 16.99
N VAL A 33 -9.80 -9.34 17.85
CA VAL A 33 -9.81 -10.76 17.48
C VAL A 33 -11.14 -11.37 17.90
N LEU A 34 -11.85 -11.95 16.95
CA LEU A 34 -13.11 -12.64 17.18
C LEU A 34 -12.92 -14.13 16.91
N SER A 35 -13.71 -14.95 17.63
CA SER A 35 -13.75 -16.39 17.35
C SER A 35 -15.01 -16.69 16.55
N ILE A 36 -14.85 -17.21 15.35
CA ILE A 36 -15.96 -17.56 14.47
C ILE A 36 -15.77 -19.01 14.06
N GLY A 37 -16.72 -19.86 14.46
CA GLY A 37 -16.63 -21.30 14.18
C GLY A 37 -15.38 -21.97 14.74
N GLY A 38 -14.87 -21.47 15.86
CA GLY A 38 -13.64 -21.99 16.47
C GLY A 38 -12.35 -21.46 15.86
N LEU A 39 -12.44 -20.55 14.87
CA LEU A 39 -11.28 -19.97 14.21
C LEU A 39 -11.09 -18.51 14.66
N PRO A 40 -9.84 -18.10 14.93
CA PRO A 40 -9.56 -16.68 15.24
C PRO A 40 -9.65 -15.83 13.97
N VAL A 41 -10.40 -14.73 14.05
CA VAL A 41 -10.53 -13.77 12.96
C VAL A 41 -10.16 -12.40 13.50
N THR A 42 -9.20 -11.74 12.87
CA THR A 42 -8.79 -10.39 13.24
C THR A 42 -9.58 -9.38 12.42
N VAL A 43 -10.27 -8.48 13.10
CA VAL A 43 -11.00 -7.37 12.47
C VAL A 43 -10.25 -6.09 12.75
N GLN A 44 -9.97 -5.32 11.69
CA GLN A 44 -9.23 -4.07 11.79
C GLN A 44 -10.07 -2.92 11.23
N LEU A 45 -10.09 -1.81 11.96
CA LEU A 45 -10.67 -0.57 11.47
C LEU A 45 -9.52 0.27 10.90
N ASN A 46 -9.48 0.41 9.58
CA ASN A 46 -8.41 1.11 8.87
C ASN A 46 -8.98 2.27 8.03
N PRO A 47 -9.18 3.46 8.62
CA PRO A 47 -9.81 4.58 7.92
C PRO A 47 -9.03 5.05 6.69
N CYS A 48 -7.71 4.88 6.65
CA CYS A 48 -6.91 5.34 5.52
C CYS A 48 -7.21 4.58 4.22
N ARG A 49 -7.88 3.42 4.31
CA ARG A 49 -8.30 2.64 3.15
C ARG A 49 -9.64 3.10 2.57
N ARG A 50 -10.32 4.02 3.21
CA ARG A 50 -11.66 4.47 2.81
C ARG A 50 -11.71 4.98 1.37
N ILE A 51 -10.73 5.78 0.98
CA ILE A 51 -10.67 6.34 -0.38
C ILE A 51 -10.63 5.22 -1.42
N SER A 52 -9.83 4.19 -1.17
CA SER A 52 -9.71 3.05 -2.08
C SER A 52 -10.97 2.17 -2.10
N SER A 53 -11.53 1.88 -0.93
CA SER A 53 -12.69 0.98 -0.82
C SER A 53 -14.01 1.64 -1.24
N GLU A 54 -14.10 2.97 -1.19
CA GLU A 54 -15.29 3.73 -1.59
C GLU A 54 -15.20 4.25 -3.04
N ALA A 55 -14.20 3.83 -3.80
CA ALA A 55 -14.06 4.24 -5.19
C ALA A 55 -15.28 3.79 -6.01
N SER A 56 -15.72 4.65 -6.93
CA SER A 56 -16.86 4.34 -7.78
C SER A 56 -16.56 3.15 -8.69
N LEU A 57 -17.50 2.21 -8.77
CA LEU A 57 -17.36 1.01 -9.59
C LEU A 57 -18.20 1.05 -10.87
N ASP A 58 -18.87 2.17 -11.17
CA ASP A 58 -19.63 2.28 -12.41
C ASP A 58 -18.69 2.26 -13.62
N LYS A 59 -19.20 1.75 -14.74
CA LYS A 59 -18.41 1.53 -15.95
C LYS A 59 -17.71 2.80 -16.45
N GLU A 60 -18.41 3.92 -16.40
CA GLU A 60 -17.86 5.19 -16.85
C GLU A 60 -16.70 5.68 -15.98
N SER A 61 -16.84 5.59 -14.66
CA SER A 61 -15.77 5.94 -13.72
C SER A 61 -14.55 5.02 -13.88
N ILE A 62 -14.78 3.72 -14.08
CA ILE A 62 -13.69 2.77 -14.31
C ILE A 62 -12.92 3.11 -15.59
N ASN A 63 -13.64 3.43 -16.67
CA ASN A 63 -13.02 3.76 -17.96
C ASN A 63 -12.25 5.09 -17.93
N ARG A 64 -12.70 6.06 -17.14
CA ARG A 64 -12.05 7.37 -17.00
C ARG A 64 -10.88 7.35 -16.03
N ARG A 65 -10.89 6.42 -15.10
CA ARG A 65 -9.88 6.37 -14.05
C ARG A 65 -8.53 5.98 -14.63
N PRO A 66 -7.48 6.79 -14.42
CA PRO A 66 -6.15 6.38 -14.84
C PRO A 66 -5.69 5.19 -14.02
N CYS A 67 -4.96 4.29 -14.64
CA CYS A 67 -4.36 3.16 -13.94
C CYS A 67 -3.24 3.68 -13.03
N PHE A 68 -3.45 3.65 -11.73
CA PHE A 68 -2.53 4.21 -10.79
C PHE A 68 -1.28 3.33 -10.56
N LEU A 69 -1.31 2.10 -11.07
CA LEU A 69 -0.14 1.23 -11.10
C LEU A 69 0.75 1.49 -12.31
N CYS A 70 0.24 2.19 -13.33
CA CYS A 70 1.04 2.53 -14.51
C CYS A 70 2.03 3.63 -14.19
N PRO A 71 3.29 3.53 -14.67
CA PRO A 71 4.33 4.51 -14.35
C PRO A 71 3.95 5.95 -14.67
N GLU A 72 3.23 6.19 -15.77
CA GLU A 72 2.83 7.53 -16.20
C GLU A 72 1.80 8.18 -15.27
N ASN A 73 1.11 7.40 -14.44
CA ASN A 73 0.07 7.89 -13.54
C ASN A 73 0.52 7.94 -12.08
N ARG A 74 1.78 7.66 -11.81
CA ARG A 74 2.30 7.67 -10.45
C ARG A 74 2.57 9.08 -9.94
N PRO A 75 2.34 9.33 -8.63
CA PRO A 75 2.79 10.57 -8.03
C PRO A 75 4.30 10.75 -8.15
N ALA A 76 4.76 12.00 -8.25
CA ALA A 76 6.18 12.30 -8.34
C ALA A 76 6.97 11.79 -7.13
N GLU A 77 6.35 11.76 -5.96
CA GLU A 77 6.96 11.32 -4.72
C GLU A 77 7.18 9.81 -4.63
N GLN A 78 6.43 9.03 -5.42
CA GLN A 78 6.56 7.57 -5.41
C GLN A 78 7.78 7.14 -6.21
N THR A 79 8.71 6.49 -5.56
CA THR A 79 9.92 5.97 -6.18
C THR A 79 9.86 4.45 -6.29
N ASN A 80 10.78 3.88 -7.06
CA ASN A 80 10.90 2.45 -7.22
C ASN A 80 12.27 1.98 -6.76
N MET A 81 12.34 0.77 -6.26
CA MET A 81 13.58 0.03 -6.12
C MET A 81 13.55 -1.14 -7.10
N GLU A 82 14.59 -1.28 -7.90
CA GLU A 82 14.70 -2.41 -8.83
C GLU A 82 15.82 -3.34 -8.39
N PHE A 83 15.61 -4.63 -8.54
CA PHE A 83 16.66 -5.61 -8.29
C PHE A 83 16.50 -6.81 -9.22
N GLU A 84 17.62 -7.50 -9.42
CA GLU A 84 17.65 -8.71 -10.23
C GLU A 84 17.52 -9.92 -9.35
N GLY A 85 16.53 -10.77 -9.64
CA GLY A 85 16.30 -12.01 -8.92
C GLY A 85 16.89 -13.21 -9.63
N ARG A 86 16.40 -14.39 -9.28
CA ARG A 86 16.84 -15.65 -9.89
C ARG A 86 16.53 -15.68 -11.39
N LYS A 87 17.42 -16.29 -12.16
CA LYS A 87 17.28 -16.47 -13.62
C LYS A 87 17.26 -15.15 -14.39
N GLY A 88 17.90 -14.11 -13.86
CA GLY A 88 17.99 -12.81 -14.53
C GLY A 88 16.69 -12.03 -14.56
N ARG A 89 15.69 -12.42 -13.78
CA ARG A 89 14.41 -11.69 -13.72
C ARG A 89 14.58 -10.38 -12.96
N ARG A 90 13.98 -9.34 -13.49
CA ARG A 90 13.96 -8.03 -12.82
C ARG A 90 12.68 -7.87 -12.03
N TYR A 91 12.83 -7.36 -10.81
CA TYR A 91 11.71 -7.07 -9.91
C TYR A 91 11.71 -5.59 -9.57
N ARG A 92 10.53 -5.04 -9.46
CA ARG A 92 10.33 -3.66 -9.06
C ARG A 92 9.52 -3.63 -7.78
N VAL A 93 10.02 -2.89 -6.79
CA VAL A 93 9.36 -2.71 -5.50
C VAL A 93 8.87 -1.27 -5.41
N THR A 94 7.60 -1.10 -5.11
CA THR A 94 7.00 0.20 -4.84
C THR A 94 6.25 0.14 -3.53
N LEU A 95 6.07 1.30 -2.89
CA LEU A 95 5.32 1.38 -1.65
C LEU A 95 3.84 1.66 -1.95
N ASN A 96 2.95 0.86 -1.35
CA ASN A 96 1.53 1.13 -1.38
C ASN A 96 1.22 2.24 -0.37
N PRO A 97 0.67 3.41 -0.80
CA PRO A 97 0.36 4.49 0.13
C PRO A 97 -0.84 4.21 1.02
N TYR A 98 -1.61 3.16 0.74
CA TYR A 98 -2.78 2.75 1.53
C TYR A 98 -2.52 1.38 2.16
N PRO A 99 -1.73 1.32 3.26
CA PRO A 99 -1.31 0.04 3.80
C PRO A 99 -2.46 -0.72 4.48
N ILE A 100 -2.35 -2.05 4.45
CA ILE A 100 -3.29 -2.96 5.14
C ILE A 100 -2.64 -3.51 6.40
N PHE A 101 -1.35 -3.81 6.33
CA PHE A 101 -0.58 -4.38 7.44
C PHE A 101 0.45 -3.37 7.95
N PRO A 102 0.65 -3.30 9.27
CA PRO A 102 1.66 -2.43 9.88
C PRO A 102 3.09 -2.82 9.52
#